data_f74d2c63687781088e752e55e91cb813
#
_entry.id   f74d2c63687781088e752e55e91cb813
#
_cell.length_a   1.000
_cell.length_b   1.000
_cell.length_c   1.000
_cell.angle_alpha   90.00
_cell.angle_beta   90.00
_cell.angle_gamma   90.00
#
_symmetry.space_group_name_H-M   'P 1'
#
loop_
_entity.id
_entity.type
_entity.pdbx_description
1 polymer ?
#
loop_
_entity_poly.entity_id
_entity_poly.type
_entity_poly.pdbx_seq_one_letter_code
_entity_poly.pdbx_strand_id
1 'polypeptide(L)'
;GISRFVKAGETWLCTFNFIGLSGEEIFIEENGRYIWENHGIACINILVDHPLYYHSKLAGPPVSDMRIFCIDREHVIYMKRFYPALQVDFLPLAGNCIKKQNGKKWELKNIPYQNRKYDIVFTGNYTPVEHLYREIDRQGVEYRTFYYEIMEDMKVHPAVSVDQMLETHIRKDLGEVPEEELCAAFAGMVFIDICMRSYFRGQIIKCLAEHKIPVHVFGANWEKLDCENQDYIIKNGSEVDSVTCAEAIADAKISLNIMPWFKDGAHDRVFTAMLQHTLSL
;
A
#
# COMPACT_ATOMS: atom_id res chain seq x y z
N GLY A 1 -3.79 -31.75 -6.82
CA GLY A 1 -4.54 -30.52 -6.69
C GLY A 1 -4.70 -30.09 -5.22
N ILE A 2 -5.11 -28.88 -5.00
CA ILE A 2 -5.33 -28.25 -3.69
C ILE A 2 -6.34 -29.05 -2.84
N SER A 3 -7.35 -29.66 -3.47
CA SER A 3 -8.43 -30.40 -2.83
C SER A 3 -7.98 -31.47 -1.80
N ARG A 4 -6.76 -32.05 -1.97
CA ARG A 4 -6.23 -33.00 -1.00
C ARG A 4 -5.77 -32.35 0.33
N PHE A 5 -5.62 -31.04 0.37
CA PHE A 5 -5.22 -30.28 1.57
C PHE A 5 -6.40 -29.55 2.21
N VAL A 6 -7.56 -29.54 1.55
CA VAL A 6 -8.75 -28.85 1.99
C VAL A 6 -9.61 -29.75 2.84
N LYS A 7 -9.81 -29.38 4.11
CA LYS A 7 -10.70 -30.06 5.05
C LYS A 7 -11.65 -29.05 5.65
N ALA A 8 -12.94 -29.27 5.45
CA ALA A 8 -13.98 -28.40 6.03
C ALA A 8 -13.83 -28.29 7.55
N GLY A 9 -13.89 -27.08 8.08
CA GLY A 9 -13.75 -26.79 9.51
C GLY A 9 -12.32 -26.85 10.08
N GLU A 10 -11.33 -27.35 9.32
CA GLU A 10 -9.93 -27.42 9.75
C GLU A 10 -9.00 -26.56 8.89
N THR A 11 -9.45 -26.12 7.72
CA THR A 11 -8.66 -25.34 6.76
C THR A 11 -9.20 -23.92 6.65
N TRP A 12 -8.31 -22.95 6.58
CA TRP A 12 -8.60 -21.55 6.36
C TRP A 12 -7.81 -21.05 5.15
N LEU A 13 -8.43 -20.23 4.30
CA LEU A 13 -7.70 -19.41 3.35
C LEU A 13 -7.28 -18.12 4.05
N CYS A 14 -5.97 -17.85 4.10
CA CYS A 14 -5.47 -16.54 4.51
C CYS A 14 -4.82 -15.86 3.32
N THR A 15 -5.29 -14.67 2.97
CA THR A 15 -4.85 -13.96 1.78
C THR A 15 -4.70 -12.45 2.03
N PHE A 16 -4.02 -11.79 1.11
CA PHE A 16 -3.86 -10.33 1.09
C PHE A 16 -4.57 -9.77 -0.14
N ASN A 17 -5.27 -8.65 0.03
CA ASN A 17 -5.83 -7.89 -1.09
C ASN A 17 -6.63 -8.74 -2.08
N PHE A 18 -7.37 -9.72 -1.60
CA PHE A 18 -8.19 -10.65 -2.39
C PHE A 18 -7.39 -11.53 -3.39
N ILE A 19 -6.10 -11.79 -3.19
CA ILE A 19 -5.34 -12.76 -3.99
C ILE A 19 -5.98 -14.15 -3.81
N GLY A 20 -6.29 -14.84 -4.92
CA GLY A 20 -7.03 -16.10 -4.90
C GLY A 20 -8.55 -15.95 -4.79
N LEU A 21 -9.05 -14.71 -4.76
CA LEU A 21 -10.46 -14.32 -4.72
C LEU A 21 -10.77 -13.23 -5.76
N SER A 22 -9.91 -13.09 -6.79
CA SER A 22 -9.98 -12.03 -7.80
C SER A 22 -10.36 -12.51 -9.19
N GLY A 23 -10.97 -13.69 -9.29
CA GLY A 23 -11.37 -14.28 -10.57
C GLY A 23 -10.29 -15.21 -11.16
N GLU A 24 -9.32 -15.64 -10.35
CA GLU A 24 -8.31 -16.59 -10.81
C GLU A 24 -8.97 -17.95 -11.14
N GLU A 25 -8.98 -18.30 -12.43
CA GLU A 25 -9.66 -19.49 -12.97
C GLU A 25 -9.22 -20.79 -12.29
N ILE A 26 -7.96 -20.87 -11.83
CA ILE A 26 -7.42 -22.04 -11.13
C ILE A 26 -8.15 -22.35 -9.80
N PHE A 27 -8.84 -21.38 -9.24
CA PHE A 27 -9.59 -21.51 -7.98
C PHE A 27 -11.10 -21.53 -8.19
N ILE A 28 -11.58 -21.45 -9.43
CA ILE A 28 -12.99 -21.50 -9.77
C ILE A 28 -13.30 -22.89 -10.34
N GLU A 29 -14.31 -23.54 -9.79
CA GLU A 29 -14.77 -24.85 -10.22
C GLU A 29 -15.79 -24.73 -11.36
N GLU A 30 -16.15 -25.86 -12.01
CA GLU A 30 -17.07 -25.91 -13.16
C GLU A 30 -18.44 -25.25 -12.90
N ASN A 31 -18.87 -25.19 -11.63
CA ASN A 31 -20.10 -24.50 -11.22
C ASN A 31 -19.97 -22.97 -11.10
N GLY A 32 -18.81 -22.40 -11.44
CA GLY A 32 -18.54 -20.97 -11.41
C GLY A 32 -18.26 -20.41 -9.99
N ARG A 33 -18.15 -21.26 -8.97
CA ARG A 33 -17.84 -20.85 -7.60
C ARG A 33 -16.40 -21.14 -7.24
N TYR A 34 -15.90 -20.39 -6.27
CA TYR A 34 -14.58 -20.66 -5.71
C TYR A 34 -14.54 -22.01 -4.98
N ILE A 35 -13.44 -22.74 -5.11
CA ILE A 35 -13.16 -23.96 -4.37
C ILE A 35 -13.31 -23.78 -2.85
N TRP A 36 -12.99 -22.58 -2.35
CA TRP A 36 -13.13 -22.23 -0.94
C TRP A 36 -14.59 -22.31 -0.48
N GLU A 37 -15.51 -21.77 -1.25
CA GLU A 37 -16.93 -21.79 -0.93
C GLU A 37 -17.52 -23.21 -1.06
N ASN A 38 -17.18 -23.91 -2.13
CA ASN A 38 -17.67 -25.28 -2.34
C ASN A 38 -17.23 -26.27 -1.26
N HIS A 39 -16.07 -26.02 -0.64
CA HIS A 39 -15.56 -26.85 0.45
C HIS A 39 -15.80 -26.26 1.86
N GLY A 40 -16.58 -25.19 1.98
CA GLY A 40 -16.89 -24.56 3.28
C GLY A 40 -15.64 -24.05 4.01
N ILE A 41 -14.71 -23.45 3.27
CA ILE A 41 -13.46 -22.90 3.80
C ILE A 41 -13.69 -21.45 4.18
N ALA A 42 -13.51 -21.15 5.45
CA ALA A 42 -13.52 -19.78 5.92
C ALA A 42 -12.31 -18.99 5.38
N CYS A 43 -12.52 -17.73 4.99
CA CYS A 43 -11.52 -16.89 4.40
C CYS A 43 -11.15 -15.73 5.33
N ILE A 44 -9.86 -15.50 5.49
CA ILE A 44 -9.28 -14.31 6.12
C ILE A 44 -8.61 -13.49 5.03
N ASN A 45 -9.07 -12.26 4.83
CA ASN A 45 -8.48 -11.34 3.87
C ASN A 45 -7.90 -10.13 4.58
N ILE A 46 -6.60 -9.89 4.41
CA ILE A 46 -5.89 -8.76 5.00
C ILE A 46 -5.73 -7.68 3.94
N LEU A 47 -6.36 -6.53 4.13
CA LEU A 47 -6.22 -5.37 3.26
C LEU A 47 -4.99 -4.57 3.67
N VAL A 48 -3.99 -4.55 2.81
CA VAL A 48 -2.74 -3.78 3.01
C VAL A 48 -2.75 -2.46 2.25
N ASP A 49 -3.80 -2.18 1.48
CA ASP A 49 -4.10 -0.90 0.85
C ASP A 49 -5.46 -0.38 1.35
N HIS A 50 -5.79 0.87 0.99
CA HIS A 50 -7.07 1.47 1.37
C HIS A 50 -8.25 0.67 0.80
N PRO A 51 -9.34 0.44 1.56
CA PRO A 51 -10.50 -0.34 1.09
C PRO A 51 -11.15 0.18 -0.20
N LEU A 52 -11.05 1.47 -0.50
CA LEU A 52 -11.61 2.06 -1.73
C LEU A 52 -11.11 1.37 -3.03
N TYR A 53 -9.92 0.75 -2.99
CA TYR A 53 -9.37 -0.02 -4.11
C TYR A 53 -10.16 -1.30 -4.43
N TYR A 54 -10.95 -1.77 -3.46
CA TYR A 54 -11.61 -3.08 -3.51
C TYR A 54 -13.13 -3.00 -3.50
N HIS A 55 -13.70 -1.84 -3.82
CA HIS A 55 -15.14 -1.58 -3.74
C HIS A 55 -16.00 -2.71 -4.35
N SER A 56 -15.70 -3.13 -5.58
CA SER A 56 -16.49 -4.17 -6.26
C SER A 56 -16.51 -5.51 -5.53
N LYS A 57 -15.42 -5.85 -4.82
CA LYS A 57 -15.30 -7.09 -4.04
C LYS A 57 -15.90 -6.96 -2.64
N LEU A 58 -15.90 -5.77 -2.09
CA LEU A 58 -16.48 -5.46 -0.79
C LEU A 58 -18.00 -5.31 -0.88
N ALA A 59 -18.52 -4.73 -1.97
CA ALA A 59 -19.96 -4.63 -2.25
C ALA A 59 -20.59 -5.98 -2.61
N GLY A 60 -19.80 -6.89 -3.24
CA GLY A 60 -20.21 -8.25 -3.57
C GLY A 60 -19.13 -9.26 -3.17
N PRO A 61 -19.06 -9.65 -1.90
CA PRO A 61 -18.01 -10.55 -1.43
C PRO A 61 -17.95 -11.85 -2.23
N PRO A 62 -16.77 -12.29 -2.68
CA PRO A 62 -16.61 -13.47 -3.53
C PRO A 62 -16.88 -14.80 -2.82
N VAL A 63 -16.91 -14.79 -1.48
CA VAL A 63 -17.24 -15.93 -0.62
C VAL A 63 -18.06 -15.46 0.57
N SER A 64 -18.95 -16.33 1.07
CA SER A 64 -19.91 -15.99 2.14
C SER A 64 -19.27 -15.93 3.54
N ASP A 65 -18.30 -16.79 3.83
CA ASP A 65 -17.60 -16.81 5.14
C ASP A 65 -16.24 -16.14 5.01
N MET A 66 -16.24 -14.81 5.18
CA MET A 66 -15.03 -13.99 5.07
C MET A 66 -14.91 -13.03 6.24
N ARG A 67 -13.72 -13.01 6.83
CA ARG A 67 -13.26 -11.97 7.77
C ARG A 67 -12.23 -11.09 7.12
N ILE A 68 -12.37 -9.78 7.30
CA ILE A 68 -11.47 -8.79 6.74
C ILE A 68 -10.69 -8.13 7.87
N PHE A 69 -9.38 -8.02 7.67
CA PHE A 69 -8.52 -7.23 8.55
C PHE A 69 -7.94 -6.07 7.78
N CYS A 70 -8.01 -4.88 8.37
CA CYS A 70 -7.35 -3.68 7.85
C CYS A 70 -6.12 -3.36 8.70
N ILE A 71 -5.07 -2.88 8.04
CA ILE A 71 -3.79 -2.54 8.70
C ILE A 71 -3.74 -1.11 9.23
N ASP A 72 -4.83 -0.36 9.04
CA ASP A 72 -5.02 1.00 9.52
C ASP A 72 -6.41 1.11 10.19
N ARG A 73 -6.53 1.82 11.33
CA ARG A 73 -7.80 1.95 12.04
C ARG A 73 -8.78 2.86 11.31
N GLU A 74 -8.29 3.87 10.58
CA GLU A 74 -9.16 4.69 9.71
C GLU A 74 -9.78 3.83 8.61
N HIS A 75 -9.05 2.85 8.07
CA HIS A 75 -9.62 1.89 7.12
C HIS A 75 -10.72 1.00 7.75
N VAL A 76 -10.60 0.67 9.04
CA VAL A 76 -11.67 -0.05 9.76
C VAL A 76 -12.91 0.83 9.90
N ILE A 77 -12.74 2.13 10.20
CA ILE A 77 -13.83 3.10 10.28
C ILE A 77 -14.52 3.22 8.93
N TYR A 78 -13.76 3.39 7.85
CA TYR A 78 -14.26 3.39 6.48
C TYR A 78 -15.09 2.13 6.16
N MET A 79 -14.55 0.96 6.47
CA MET A 79 -15.22 -0.32 6.23
C MET A 79 -16.54 -0.46 7.00
N LYS A 80 -16.56 -0.05 8.27
CA LYS A 80 -17.78 -0.10 9.09
C LYS A 80 -18.86 0.87 8.61
N ARG A 81 -18.45 1.99 8.01
CA ARG A 81 -19.37 2.97 7.42
C ARG A 81 -20.00 2.45 6.13
N PHE A 82 -19.18 2.01 5.18
CA PHE A 82 -19.65 1.68 3.84
C PHE A 82 -20.00 0.21 3.62
N TYR A 83 -19.50 -0.69 4.46
CA TYR A 83 -19.73 -2.14 4.37
C TYR A 83 -20.13 -2.76 5.72
N PRO A 84 -21.19 -2.27 6.37
CA PRO A 84 -21.54 -2.64 7.75
C PRO A 84 -21.90 -4.13 7.93
N ALA A 85 -22.24 -4.82 6.84
CA ALA A 85 -22.55 -6.25 6.87
C ALA A 85 -21.30 -7.14 6.94
N LEU A 86 -20.10 -6.60 6.67
CA LEU A 86 -18.85 -7.36 6.67
C LEU A 86 -18.22 -7.40 8.07
N GLN A 87 -17.61 -8.53 8.41
CA GLN A 87 -16.85 -8.67 9.65
C GLN A 87 -15.45 -8.08 9.44
N VAL A 88 -15.19 -6.95 10.11
CA VAL A 88 -13.95 -6.18 9.92
C VAL A 88 -13.30 -5.86 11.25
N ASP A 89 -12.00 -6.14 11.36
CA ASP A 89 -11.18 -5.82 12.51
C ASP A 89 -9.82 -5.23 12.10
N PHE A 90 -9.12 -4.64 13.07
CA PHE A 90 -7.77 -4.12 12.91
C PHE A 90 -6.73 -5.22 13.13
N LEU A 91 -5.74 -5.29 12.24
CA LEU A 91 -4.57 -6.14 12.38
C LEU A 91 -3.32 -5.37 11.94
N PRO A 92 -2.41 -4.99 12.85
CA PRO A 92 -1.17 -4.33 12.46
C PRO A 92 -0.30 -5.27 11.63
N LEU A 93 0.42 -4.70 10.64
CA LEU A 93 1.44 -5.46 9.93
C LEU A 93 2.61 -5.84 10.83
N ALA A 94 3.38 -6.82 10.41
CA ALA A 94 4.63 -7.23 11.02
C ALA A 94 5.81 -6.93 10.08
N GLY A 95 7.00 -6.89 10.64
CA GLY A 95 8.23 -6.74 9.86
C GLY A 95 8.80 -8.06 9.39
N ASN A 96 9.67 -7.98 8.40
CA ASN A 96 10.41 -9.11 7.87
C ASN A 96 11.83 -9.18 8.45
N CYS A 97 12.27 -10.40 8.78
CA CYS A 97 13.62 -10.66 9.22
C CYS A 97 14.44 -11.29 8.09
N ILE A 98 15.73 -10.93 7.99
CA ILE A 98 16.66 -11.59 7.08
C ILE A 98 17.07 -12.93 7.68
N LYS A 99 16.88 -14.01 6.92
CA LYS A 99 17.36 -15.34 7.29
C LYS A 99 18.80 -15.53 6.85
N LYS A 100 19.72 -15.88 7.78
CA LYS A 100 20.96 -16.55 7.39
C LYS A 100 20.67 -18.02 7.12
N GLN A 101 21.04 -18.52 5.96
CA GLN A 101 20.92 -19.93 5.55
C GLN A 101 21.99 -20.81 6.22
N ASN A 102 22.05 -20.86 7.53
CA ASN A 102 22.87 -21.82 8.26
C ASN A 102 22.01 -22.69 9.20
N GLY A 103 21.01 -23.27 8.62
CA GLY A 103 20.44 -24.58 9.00
C GLY A 103 19.65 -24.69 10.28
N LYS A 104 19.65 -23.82 11.30
CA LYS A 104 18.91 -24.09 12.56
C LYS A 104 18.47 -22.91 13.44
N LYS A 105 18.90 -21.68 13.20
CA LYS A 105 18.42 -20.52 13.97
C LYS A 105 18.24 -19.31 13.05
N TRP A 106 17.14 -18.61 13.28
CA TRP A 106 16.91 -17.26 12.74
C TRP A 106 17.83 -16.30 13.48
N GLU A 107 18.89 -15.84 12.89
CA GLU A 107 19.71 -14.77 13.44
C GLU A 107 19.42 -13.49 12.67
N LEU A 108 19.00 -12.47 13.38
CA LEU A 108 18.94 -11.11 12.84
C LEU A 108 20.36 -10.67 12.49
N LYS A 109 20.53 -10.07 11.31
CA LYS A 109 21.80 -9.48 10.93
C LYS A 109 21.94 -8.17 11.73
N ASN A 110 22.64 -8.24 12.86
CA ASN A 110 22.93 -7.04 13.65
C ASN A 110 24.27 -6.44 13.20
N ILE A 111 24.21 -5.34 12.46
CA ILE A 111 25.38 -4.56 12.05
C ILE A 111 25.49 -3.39 13.03
N PRO A 112 26.63 -3.26 13.76
CA PRO A 112 26.85 -2.11 14.62
C PRO A 112 26.68 -0.79 13.85
N TYR A 113 26.03 0.20 14.46
CA TYR A 113 25.69 1.47 13.83
C TYR A 113 26.86 2.12 13.07
N GLN A 114 28.07 2.09 13.65
CA GLN A 114 29.29 2.68 13.08
C GLN A 114 29.77 1.96 11.83
N ASN A 115 29.39 0.70 11.64
CA ASN A 115 29.83 -0.16 10.55
C ASN A 115 28.79 -0.23 9.42
N ARG A 116 27.64 0.48 9.54
CA ARG A 116 26.61 0.49 8.54
C ARG A 116 27.03 1.28 7.32
N LYS A 117 26.81 0.67 6.15
CA LYS A 117 27.23 1.19 4.85
C LYS A 117 26.45 2.42 4.41
N TYR A 118 25.15 2.47 4.74
CA TYR A 118 24.25 3.51 4.24
C TYR A 118 23.84 4.44 5.39
N ASP A 119 23.93 5.76 5.17
CA ASP A 119 23.36 6.71 6.11
C ASP A 119 21.83 6.73 6.01
N ILE A 120 21.32 6.88 4.80
CA ILE A 120 19.87 6.91 4.53
C ILE A 120 19.55 5.97 3.36
N VAL A 121 18.53 5.11 3.55
CA VAL A 121 17.98 4.28 2.48
C VAL A 121 16.50 4.52 2.28
N PHE A 122 16.06 4.36 1.03
CA PHE A 122 14.67 4.24 0.67
C PHE A 122 14.47 3.01 -0.22
N THR A 123 13.53 2.13 0.13
CA THR A 123 13.20 0.94 -0.65
C THR A 123 11.83 1.11 -1.30
N GLY A 124 11.80 1.22 -2.62
CA GLY A 124 10.58 1.37 -3.40
C GLY A 124 10.80 2.06 -4.74
N ASN A 125 9.88 1.80 -5.67
CA ASN A 125 9.92 2.39 -7.00
C ASN A 125 9.39 3.83 -6.99
N TYR A 126 9.82 4.60 -7.96
CA TYR A 126 9.26 5.91 -8.30
C TYR A 126 8.42 5.79 -9.59
N THR A 127 7.30 6.46 -9.63
CA THR A 127 6.49 6.65 -10.83
C THR A 127 6.39 8.16 -11.08
N PRO A 128 6.88 8.67 -12.23
CA PRO A 128 6.72 10.08 -12.54
C PRO A 128 5.25 10.49 -12.54
N VAL A 129 4.90 11.51 -11.76
CA VAL A 129 3.51 11.97 -11.61
C VAL A 129 2.93 12.48 -12.92
N GLU A 130 3.75 12.97 -13.83
CA GLU A 130 3.38 13.44 -15.16
C GLU A 130 2.74 12.32 -16.00
N HIS A 131 3.15 11.08 -15.80
CA HIS A 131 2.53 9.91 -16.46
C HIS A 131 1.12 9.67 -15.96
N LEU A 132 0.89 9.89 -14.67
CA LEU A 132 -0.41 9.73 -14.03
C LEU A 132 -1.35 10.89 -14.39
N TYR A 133 -0.83 12.11 -14.43
CA TYR A 133 -1.60 13.32 -14.81
C TYR A 133 -2.13 13.24 -16.26
N ARG A 134 -1.45 12.57 -17.17
CA ARG A 134 -1.95 12.38 -18.54
C ARG A 134 -3.32 11.71 -18.61
N GLU A 135 -3.62 10.83 -17.68
CA GLU A 135 -4.95 10.19 -17.63
C GLU A 135 -6.02 11.19 -17.15
N ILE A 136 -5.66 12.09 -16.25
CA ILE A 136 -6.53 13.19 -15.80
C ILE A 136 -6.73 14.19 -16.92
N ASP A 137 -5.67 14.54 -17.65
CA ASP A 137 -5.72 15.54 -18.74
C ASP A 137 -6.56 15.08 -19.94
N ARG A 138 -6.81 13.79 -20.08
CA ARG A 138 -7.71 13.21 -21.09
C ARG A 138 -9.19 13.37 -20.73
N GLN A 139 -9.52 13.69 -19.50
CA GLN A 139 -10.88 13.94 -19.05
C GLN A 139 -11.36 15.31 -19.53
N GLY A 140 -12.66 15.55 -19.48
CA GLY A 140 -13.22 16.88 -19.75
C GLY A 140 -12.67 17.94 -18.79
N VAL A 141 -12.71 19.21 -19.21
CA VAL A 141 -12.13 20.35 -18.46
C VAL A 141 -12.64 20.40 -17.01
N GLU A 142 -13.94 20.16 -16.81
CA GLU A 142 -14.57 20.20 -15.48
C GLU A 142 -14.00 19.12 -14.56
N TYR A 143 -13.92 17.86 -15.02
CA TYR A 143 -13.32 16.76 -14.27
C TYR A 143 -11.85 16.99 -13.96
N ARG A 144 -11.11 17.50 -14.94
CA ARG A 144 -9.70 17.84 -14.77
C ARG A 144 -9.51 18.88 -13.65
N THR A 145 -10.29 19.96 -13.66
CA THR A 145 -10.23 21.02 -12.65
C THR A 145 -10.53 20.45 -11.26
N PHE A 146 -11.61 19.68 -11.14
CA PHE A 146 -12.00 19.02 -9.89
C PHE A 146 -10.90 18.13 -9.32
N TYR A 147 -10.28 17.28 -10.13
CA TYR A 147 -9.23 16.38 -9.66
C TYR A 147 -7.95 17.11 -9.25
N TYR A 148 -7.57 18.17 -9.97
CA TYR A 148 -6.42 18.98 -9.59
C TYR A 148 -6.67 19.75 -8.29
N GLU A 149 -7.85 20.29 -8.06
CA GLU A 149 -8.20 20.94 -6.79
C GLU A 149 -8.05 19.97 -5.61
N ILE A 150 -8.57 18.76 -5.72
CA ILE A 150 -8.39 17.73 -4.68
C ILE A 150 -6.91 17.45 -4.41
N MET A 151 -6.11 17.25 -5.46
CA MET A 151 -4.69 16.94 -5.29
C MET A 151 -3.91 18.11 -4.68
N GLU A 152 -4.20 19.35 -5.05
CA GLU A 152 -3.58 20.52 -4.43
C GLU A 152 -3.93 20.62 -2.94
N ASP A 153 -5.19 20.39 -2.58
CA ASP A 153 -5.60 20.38 -1.17
C ASP A 153 -4.92 19.24 -0.39
N MET A 154 -4.77 18.05 -0.98
CA MET A 154 -4.04 16.94 -0.36
C MET A 154 -2.56 17.24 -0.13
N LYS A 155 -1.93 18.06 -1.00
CA LYS A 155 -0.52 18.48 -0.82
C LYS A 155 -0.33 19.36 0.41
N VAL A 156 -1.29 20.22 0.71
CA VAL A 156 -1.23 21.15 1.86
C VAL A 156 -1.86 20.59 3.13
N HIS A 157 -2.67 19.54 3.01
CA HIS A 157 -3.32 18.86 4.12
C HIS A 157 -2.95 17.37 4.20
N PRO A 158 -1.66 17.00 4.33
CA PRO A 158 -1.20 15.61 4.26
C PRO A 158 -1.70 14.73 5.42
N ALA A 159 -2.28 15.31 6.47
CA ALA A 159 -2.88 14.58 7.60
C ALA A 159 -4.29 14.08 7.31
N VAL A 160 -5.00 14.64 6.33
CA VAL A 160 -6.35 14.22 5.94
C VAL A 160 -6.27 12.95 5.10
N SER A 161 -7.18 11.99 5.34
CA SER A 161 -7.23 10.76 4.53
C SER A 161 -7.78 11.04 3.13
N VAL A 162 -7.49 10.14 2.20
CA VAL A 162 -7.93 10.31 0.80
C VAL A 162 -9.46 10.34 0.70
N ASP A 163 -10.14 9.45 1.40
CA ASP A 163 -11.61 9.35 1.41
C ASP A 163 -12.27 10.60 2.00
N GLN A 164 -11.73 11.14 3.11
CA GLN A 164 -12.21 12.39 3.71
C GLN A 164 -12.00 13.59 2.77
N MET A 165 -10.88 13.65 2.07
CA MET A 165 -10.62 14.71 1.10
C MET A 165 -11.57 14.59 -0.10
N LEU A 166 -11.75 13.41 -0.64
CA LEU A 166 -12.70 13.13 -1.72
C LEU A 166 -14.11 13.51 -1.31
N GLU A 167 -14.57 13.09 -0.14
CA GLU A 167 -15.89 13.43 0.39
C GLU A 167 -16.08 14.94 0.50
N THR A 168 -15.10 15.65 1.02
CA THR A 168 -15.17 17.12 1.17
C THR A 168 -15.41 17.81 -0.16
N HIS A 169 -14.68 17.44 -1.20
CA HIS A 169 -14.83 18.03 -2.53
C HIS A 169 -16.14 17.62 -3.21
N ILE A 170 -16.51 16.33 -3.13
CA ILE A 170 -17.78 15.84 -3.70
C ILE A 170 -18.98 16.58 -3.07
N ARG A 171 -19.02 16.69 -1.75
CA ARG A 171 -20.12 17.36 -1.06
C ARG A 171 -20.14 18.89 -1.28
N LYS A 172 -18.97 19.50 -1.47
CA LYS A 172 -18.87 20.93 -1.86
C LYS A 172 -19.53 21.19 -3.20
N ASP A 173 -19.36 20.29 -4.17
CA ASP A 173 -19.85 20.50 -5.54
C ASP A 173 -21.28 19.97 -5.76
N LEU A 174 -21.62 18.83 -5.15
CA LEU A 174 -22.91 18.14 -5.38
C LEU A 174 -23.88 18.25 -4.20
N GLY A 175 -23.46 18.77 -3.05
CA GLY A 175 -24.27 18.78 -1.83
C GLY A 175 -24.37 17.41 -1.17
N GLU A 176 -25.55 17.07 -0.64
CA GLU A 176 -25.77 15.77 -0.01
C GLU A 176 -25.81 14.65 -1.05
N VAL A 177 -24.97 13.64 -0.86
CA VAL A 177 -24.85 12.47 -1.73
C VAL A 177 -25.10 11.21 -0.87
N PRO A 178 -25.92 10.26 -1.35
CA PRO A 178 -26.12 8.99 -0.66
C PRO A 178 -24.82 8.23 -0.43
N GLU A 179 -24.70 7.53 0.70
CA GLU A 179 -23.48 6.82 1.10
C GLU A 179 -23.01 5.79 0.04
N GLU A 180 -23.93 5.11 -0.62
CA GLU A 180 -23.62 4.13 -1.67
C GLU A 180 -23.00 4.80 -2.91
N GLU A 181 -23.59 5.92 -3.34
CA GLU A 181 -23.07 6.69 -4.48
C GLU A 181 -21.71 7.32 -4.15
N LEU A 182 -21.56 7.82 -2.92
CA LEU A 182 -20.30 8.38 -2.43
C LEU A 182 -19.18 7.32 -2.44
N CYS A 183 -19.47 6.13 -1.93
CA CYS A 183 -18.52 5.01 -1.91
C CYS A 183 -18.13 4.56 -3.32
N ALA A 184 -19.09 4.51 -4.25
CA ALA A 184 -18.83 4.19 -5.65
C ALA A 184 -17.99 5.28 -6.34
N ALA A 185 -18.23 6.54 -6.04
CA ALA A 185 -17.42 7.66 -6.53
C ALA A 185 -15.98 7.56 -6.05
N PHE A 186 -15.74 7.25 -4.77
CA PHE A 186 -14.39 7.04 -4.25
C PHE A 186 -13.64 5.94 -5.01
N ALA A 187 -14.30 4.82 -5.30
CA ALA A 187 -13.70 3.72 -6.07
C ALA A 187 -13.29 4.15 -7.49
N GLY A 188 -14.03 5.09 -8.09
CA GLY A 188 -13.68 5.68 -9.38
C GLY A 188 -12.48 6.64 -9.33
N MET A 189 -12.08 7.09 -8.13
CA MET A 189 -11.02 8.08 -7.92
C MET A 189 -9.73 7.52 -7.31
N VAL A 190 -9.53 6.21 -7.33
CA VAL A 190 -8.31 5.52 -6.83
C VAL A 190 -7.02 6.15 -7.40
N PHE A 191 -7.06 6.62 -8.65
CA PHE A 191 -5.89 7.23 -9.29
C PHE A 191 -5.37 8.47 -8.55
N ILE A 192 -6.21 9.22 -7.84
CA ILE A 192 -5.80 10.37 -7.02
C ILE A 192 -4.83 9.91 -5.91
N ASP A 193 -5.19 8.84 -5.20
CA ASP A 193 -4.32 8.27 -4.18
C ASP A 193 -2.97 7.81 -4.78
N ILE A 194 -2.99 7.16 -5.95
CA ILE A 194 -1.77 6.73 -6.65
C ILE A 194 -0.90 7.94 -7.04
N CYS A 195 -1.50 9.02 -7.55
CA CYS A 195 -0.81 10.26 -7.87
C CYS A 195 -0.14 10.85 -6.62
N MET A 196 -0.88 10.95 -5.52
CA MET A 196 -0.39 11.54 -4.28
C MET A 196 0.70 10.70 -3.61
N ARG A 197 0.59 9.37 -3.65
CA ARG A 197 1.67 8.45 -3.22
C ARG A 197 2.96 8.75 -3.97
N SER A 198 2.88 8.88 -5.29
CA SER A 198 4.05 9.13 -6.12
C SER A 198 4.62 10.53 -5.89
N TYR A 199 3.75 11.52 -5.79
CA TYR A 199 4.13 12.90 -5.49
C TYR A 199 4.93 13.00 -4.18
N PHE A 200 4.36 12.57 -3.05
CA PHE A 200 5.05 12.67 -1.76
C PHE A 200 6.36 11.87 -1.73
N ARG A 201 6.37 10.70 -2.38
CA ARG A 201 7.59 9.89 -2.49
C ARG A 201 8.69 10.65 -3.24
N GLY A 202 8.37 11.25 -4.37
CA GLY A 202 9.29 12.07 -5.13
C GLY A 202 9.75 13.32 -4.38
N GLN A 203 8.81 14.05 -3.73
CA GLN A 203 9.13 15.29 -3.02
C GLN A 203 10.08 15.08 -1.85
N ILE A 204 9.93 14.04 -1.07
CA ILE A 204 10.82 13.77 0.08
C ILE A 204 12.24 13.44 -0.40
N ILE A 205 12.38 12.59 -1.41
CA ILE A 205 13.70 12.26 -1.97
C ILE A 205 14.34 13.49 -2.63
N LYS A 206 13.56 14.27 -3.38
CA LYS A 206 14.01 15.53 -3.99
C LYS A 206 14.49 16.53 -2.92
N CYS A 207 13.73 16.72 -1.87
CA CYS A 207 14.08 17.61 -0.76
C CYS A 207 15.43 17.21 -0.13
N LEU A 208 15.68 15.94 0.13
CA LEU A 208 16.97 15.47 0.64
C LEU A 208 18.11 15.79 -0.34
N ALA A 209 17.93 15.47 -1.60
CA ALA A 209 18.93 15.73 -2.64
C ALA A 209 19.24 17.23 -2.79
N GLU A 210 18.22 18.09 -2.80
CA GLU A 210 18.37 19.56 -2.88
C GLU A 210 19.14 20.12 -1.68
N HIS A 211 19.02 19.50 -0.51
CA HIS A 211 19.82 19.83 0.67
C HIS A 211 21.18 19.13 0.71
N LYS A 212 21.59 18.46 -0.39
CA LYS A 212 22.84 17.74 -0.54
C LYS A 212 23.01 16.60 0.49
N ILE A 213 21.90 15.99 0.86
CA ILE A 213 21.89 14.82 1.74
C ILE A 213 21.81 13.57 0.86
N PRO A 214 22.83 12.70 0.86
CA PRO A 214 22.84 11.51 0.04
C PRO A 214 21.75 10.52 0.51
N VAL A 215 20.96 10.01 -0.43
CA VAL A 215 19.98 8.98 -0.18
C VAL A 215 20.17 7.81 -1.13
N HIS A 216 20.34 6.61 -0.58
CA HIS A 216 20.45 5.38 -1.35
C HIS A 216 19.05 4.83 -1.65
N VAL A 217 18.68 4.80 -2.92
CA VAL A 217 17.37 4.31 -3.37
C VAL A 217 17.53 2.90 -3.97
N PHE A 218 16.61 2.00 -3.56
CA PHE A 218 16.49 0.64 -4.05
C PHE A 218 15.13 0.48 -4.74
N GLY A 219 15.12 0.49 -6.06
CA GLY A 219 13.92 0.45 -6.89
C GLY A 219 14.08 1.20 -8.20
N ALA A 220 13.08 1.06 -9.07
CA ALA A 220 13.10 1.55 -10.44
C ALA A 220 12.75 3.04 -10.57
N ASN A 221 13.17 3.62 -11.68
CA ASN A 221 12.78 4.93 -12.23
C ASN A 221 13.23 6.17 -11.45
N TRP A 222 14.12 6.07 -10.51
CA TRP A 222 14.62 7.22 -9.76
C TRP A 222 15.42 8.21 -10.61
N GLU A 223 15.93 7.76 -11.75
CA GLU A 223 16.55 8.63 -12.77
C GLU A 223 15.57 9.57 -13.44
N LYS A 224 14.26 9.30 -13.32
CA LYS A 224 13.17 10.10 -13.90
C LYS A 224 12.64 11.19 -12.94
N LEU A 225 13.12 11.20 -11.70
CA LEU A 225 12.75 12.27 -10.77
C LEU A 225 13.43 13.58 -11.20
N ASP A 226 12.62 14.59 -11.50
CA ASP A 226 13.11 15.94 -11.82
C ASP A 226 13.73 16.58 -10.57
N CYS A 227 15.07 16.60 -10.53
CA CYS A 227 15.86 17.11 -9.41
C CYS A 227 17.20 17.65 -9.92
N GLU A 228 17.56 18.87 -9.53
CA GLU A 228 18.83 19.49 -9.93
C GLU A 228 20.06 18.73 -9.37
N ASN A 229 19.92 18.15 -8.18
CA ASN A 229 21.01 17.48 -7.48
C ASN A 229 20.90 15.93 -7.56
N GLN A 230 20.69 15.40 -8.76
CA GLN A 230 20.54 13.95 -9.01
C GLN A 230 21.71 13.11 -8.48
N ASP A 231 22.90 13.67 -8.35
CA ASP A 231 24.09 12.96 -7.83
C ASP A 231 23.94 12.55 -6.36
N TYR A 232 23.02 13.20 -5.61
CA TYR A 232 22.71 12.83 -4.23
C TYR A 232 21.65 11.70 -4.13
N ILE A 233 21.06 11.29 -5.25
CA ILE A 233 20.14 10.16 -5.35
C ILE A 233 20.93 8.94 -5.85
N ILE A 234 21.46 8.14 -4.92
CA ILE A 234 22.37 7.04 -5.24
C ILE A 234 21.53 5.80 -5.54
N LYS A 235 21.47 5.44 -6.82
CA LYS A 235 20.65 4.33 -7.33
C LYS A 235 21.37 3.00 -7.12
N ASN A 236 20.71 2.05 -6.45
CA ASN A 236 21.24 0.73 -6.09
C ASN A 236 20.45 -0.43 -6.75
N GLY A 237 20.06 -0.27 -8.00
CA GLY A 237 19.35 -1.26 -8.80
C GLY A 237 17.90 -0.85 -9.10
N SER A 238 17.40 -1.36 -10.24
CA SER A 238 16.05 -1.06 -10.74
C SER A 238 15.04 -2.16 -10.38
N GLU A 239 15.46 -3.41 -10.37
CA GLU A 239 14.65 -4.54 -9.95
C GLU A 239 15.28 -5.15 -8.70
N VAL A 240 14.71 -4.84 -7.55
CA VAL A 240 15.26 -5.24 -6.26
C VAL A 240 14.22 -6.10 -5.54
N ASP A 241 14.62 -7.32 -5.19
CA ASP A 241 13.78 -8.25 -4.44
C ASP A 241 13.66 -7.84 -2.96
N SER A 242 12.70 -8.46 -2.27
CA SER A 242 12.41 -8.16 -0.87
C SER A 242 13.57 -8.50 0.08
N VAL A 243 14.40 -9.48 -0.26
CA VAL A 243 15.56 -9.87 0.54
C VAL A 243 16.63 -8.79 0.45
N THR A 244 16.95 -8.34 -0.75
CA THR A 244 17.89 -7.23 -0.99
C THR A 244 17.41 -5.93 -0.34
N CYS A 245 16.12 -5.63 -0.39
CA CYS A 245 15.55 -4.49 0.33
C CYS A 245 15.75 -4.60 1.85
N ALA A 246 15.47 -5.78 2.42
CA ALA A 246 15.67 -6.00 3.86
C ALA A 246 17.16 -5.95 4.25
N GLU A 247 18.07 -6.44 3.40
CA GLU A 247 19.52 -6.32 3.60
C GLU A 247 19.99 -4.87 3.57
N ALA A 248 19.48 -4.08 2.63
CA ALA A 248 19.78 -2.65 2.57
C ALA A 248 19.32 -1.92 3.84
N ILE A 249 18.10 -2.22 4.32
CA ILE A 249 17.55 -1.67 5.57
C ILE A 249 18.46 -2.07 6.75
N ALA A 250 18.89 -3.32 6.85
CA ALA A 250 19.76 -3.79 7.93
C ALA A 250 21.14 -3.11 7.95
N ASP A 251 21.63 -2.67 6.80
CA ASP A 251 22.93 -2.02 6.64
C ASP A 251 22.80 -0.47 6.55
N ALA A 252 21.64 0.05 6.92
CA ALA A 252 21.35 1.48 6.93
C ALA A 252 21.25 2.03 8.36
N LYS A 253 21.64 3.28 8.55
CA LYS A 253 21.42 4.01 9.80
C LYS A 253 19.98 4.47 9.90
N ILE A 254 19.40 4.94 8.79
CA ILE A 254 18.03 5.44 8.67
C ILE A 254 17.36 4.77 7.48
N SER A 255 16.15 4.25 7.67
CA SER A 255 15.24 3.81 6.63
C SER A 255 14.09 4.79 6.52
N LEU A 256 13.95 5.42 5.35
CA LEU A 256 12.83 6.32 5.09
C LEU A 256 11.55 5.52 4.84
N ASN A 257 10.46 5.97 5.44
CA ASN A 257 9.17 5.35 5.33
C ASN A 257 8.09 6.36 4.96
N ILE A 258 7.89 6.56 3.67
CA ILE A 258 6.98 7.55 3.12
C ILE A 258 5.59 6.91 2.97
N MET A 259 4.66 7.30 3.85
CA MET A 259 3.31 6.71 3.96
C MET A 259 2.21 7.78 4.02
N PRO A 260 1.93 8.51 2.94
CA PRO A 260 0.94 9.58 3.00
C PRO A 260 -0.50 9.07 3.20
N TRP A 261 -0.77 7.80 2.96
CA TRP A 261 -2.10 7.19 2.97
C TRP A 261 -2.46 6.43 4.24
N PHE A 262 -1.51 6.12 5.12
CA PHE A 262 -1.80 5.57 6.45
C PHE A 262 -1.89 6.71 7.47
N LYS A 263 -2.95 6.73 8.26
CA LYS A 263 -3.19 7.79 9.25
C LYS A 263 -3.19 7.25 10.68
N ASP A 264 -3.68 6.03 10.91
CA ASP A 264 -3.65 5.33 12.20
C ASP A 264 -3.24 3.86 12.02
N GLY A 265 -2.19 3.67 11.22
CA GLY A 265 -1.56 2.39 10.92
C GLY A 265 -0.10 2.57 10.55
N ALA A 266 0.58 1.47 10.23
CA ALA A 266 1.97 1.52 9.78
C ALA A 266 2.27 0.45 8.73
N HIS A 267 3.11 0.83 7.76
CA HIS A 267 3.62 -0.08 6.74
C HIS A 267 4.62 -1.10 7.34
N ASP A 268 4.71 -2.29 6.75
CA ASP A 268 5.65 -3.36 7.15
C ASP A 268 7.12 -2.92 7.19
N ARG A 269 7.51 -1.93 6.38
CA ARG A 269 8.87 -1.35 6.37
C ARG A 269 9.27 -0.72 7.70
N VAL A 270 8.34 -0.11 8.45
CA VAL A 270 8.59 0.41 9.79
C VAL A 270 9.04 -0.72 10.71
N PHE A 271 8.25 -1.78 10.75
CA PHE A 271 8.52 -2.95 11.59
C PHE A 271 9.78 -3.71 11.13
N THR A 272 10.00 -3.79 9.81
CA THR A 272 11.22 -4.37 9.23
C THR A 272 12.46 -3.58 9.67
N ALA A 273 12.42 -2.25 9.61
CA ALA A 273 13.51 -1.41 10.08
C ALA A 273 13.77 -1.62 11.58
N MET A 274 12.72 -1.62 12.41
CA MET A 274 12.82 -1.87 13.85
C MET A 274 13.46 -3.23 14.15
N LEU A 275 13.05 -4.29 13.45
CA LEU A 275 13.61 -5.63 13.60
C LEU A 275 15.09 -5.71 13.17
N GLN A 276 15.55 -4.84 12.28
CA GLN A 276 16.93 -4.72 11.85
C GLN A 276 17.73 -3.71 12.69
N HIS A 277 17.14 -3.19 13.77
CA HIS A 277 17.74 -2.12 14.62
C HIS A 277 18.09 -0.86 13.82
N THR A 278 17.35 -0.58 12.75
CA THR A 278 17.48 0.61 11.91
C THR A 278 16.45 1.63 12.31
N LEU A 279 16.84 2.89 12.40
CA LEU A 279 15.88 3.97 12.68
C LEU A 279 14.92 4.09 11.50
N SER A 280 13.62 3.99 11.76
CA SER A 280 12.58 4.34 10.78
C SER A 280 12.20 5.80 10.91
N LEU A 281 12.25 6.53 9.80
CA LEU A 281 11.89 7.94 9.72
C LEU A 281 10.78 8.12 8.69
#